data_6bcb49295d34396bc2662f1eea046f37
#
_entry.id   6bcb49295d34396bc2662f1eea046f37
#
_cell.length_a   1.000
_cell.length_b   1.000
_cell.length_c   1.000
_cell.angle_alpha   90.00
_cell.angle_beta   90.00
_cell.angle_gamma   90.00
#
_symmetry.space_group_name_H-M   'P 1'
#
loop_
_entity.id
_entity.type
_entity.pdbx_description
1 polymer ?
#
loop_
_entity_poly.entity_id
_entity_poly.type
_entity_poly.pdbx_seq_one_letter_code
_entity_poly.pdbx_strand_id
1 'polypeptide(L)'
;MTPRRLSELEKGERRRAWLRTGAVLALAWVVLIGVYYLVPAGLLPARHTGVSAIFRLGTGIALFVAILAAQARRIVGAELPELRAIEALGLVIPLFLVVFATVYLSLSNASAGTFSEQLNHTRALYFAVTIFSTVGFGDITPKTDLARIIVSIQMLLDLVIIGAVVRLLLNAAQAGLARARDSSVRS
;
A
#
# COMPACT_ATOMS: atom_id res chain seq x y z
N MET A 1 -10.92 -28.82 3.14
CA MET A 1 -11.96 -27.85 3.56
C MET A 1 -12.22 -26.93 2.38
N THR A 2 -13.41 -26.93 1.82
CA THR A 2 -13.79 -26.02 0.73
C THR A 2 -13.94 -24.60 1.32
N PRO A 3 -13.35 -23.57 0.70
CA PRO A 3 -13.46 -22.19 1.20
C PRO A 3 -14.93 -21.73 1.14
N ARG A 4 -15.45 -21.26 2.25
CA ARG A 4 -16.81 -20.67 2.34
C ARG A 4 -16.83 -19.35 1.57
N ARG A 5 -17.91 -19.09 0.84
CA ARG A 5 -18.10 -17.82 0.11
C ARG A 5 -18.93 -16.84 0.95
N LEU A 6 -18.66 -15.54 0.81
CA LEU A 6 -19.43 -14.48 1.48
C LEU A 6 -20.96 -14.55 1.24
N SER A 7 -21.36 -15.10 0.10
CA SER A 7 -22.76 -15.30 -0.26
C SER A 7 -23.47 -16.39 0.53
N GLU A 8 -22.73 -17.27 1.21
CA GLU A 8 -23.26 -18.39 2.01
C GLU A 8 -23.49 -17.99 3.47
N LEU A 9 -23.04 -16.79 3.87
CA LEU A 9 -23.22 -16.26 5.22
C LEU A 9 -24.59 -15.60 5.38
N GLU A 10 -25.21 -15.78 6.54
CA GLU A 10 -26.40 -15.03 6.93
C GLU A 10 -26.12 -13.51 6.94
N LYS A 11 -27.16 -12.69 6.65
CA LYS A 11 -27.02 -11.21 6.57
C LYS A 11 -26.33 -10.62 7.80
N GLY A 12 -26.56 -11.17 8.98
CA GLY A 12 -25.95 -10.72 10.24
C GLY A 12 -24.45 -11.04 10.33
N GLU A 13 -24.05 -12.25 9.94
CA GLU A 13 -22.65 -12.68 9.94
C GLU A 13 -21.83 -11.91 8.92
N ARG A 14 -22.41 -11.70 7.72
CA ARG A 14 -21.78 -10.91 6.65
C ARG A 14 -21.53 -9.47 7.10
N ARG A 15 -22.50 -8.82 7.76
CA ARG A 15 -22.35 -7.46 8.30
C ARG A 15 -21.25 -7.39 9.37
N ARG A 16 -21.20 -8.37 10.27
CA ARG A 16 -20.14 -8.44 11.30
C ARG A 16 -18.77 -8.63 10.70
N ALA A 17 -18.63 -9.49 9.67
CA ALA A 17 -17.38 -9.68 8.96
C ALA A 17 -16.89 -8.37 8.32
N TRP A 18 -17.75 -7.66 7.60
CA TRP A 18 -17.41 -6.36 6.98
C TRP A 18 -17.04 -5.29 8.01
N LEU A 19 -17.80 -5.18 9.11
CA LEU A 19 -17.49 -4.23 10.18
C LEU A 19 -16.15 -4.53 10.84
N ARG A 20 -15.85 -5.81 11.08
CA ARG A 20 -14.56 -6.24 11.64
C ARG A 20 -13.40 -5.92 10.70
N THR A 21 -13.53 -6.24 9.41
CA THR A 21 -12.52 -5.91 8.40
C THR A 21 -12.31 -4.40 8.31
N GLY A 22 -13.37 -3.61 8.25
CA GLY A 22 -13.28 -2.15 8.23
C GLY A 22 -12.61 -1.57 9.47
N ALA A 23 -12.94 -2.08 10.66
CA ALA A 23 -12.34 -1.63 11.92
C ALA A 23 -10.84 -1.98 11.99
N VAL A 24 -10.44 -3.18 11.56
CA VAL A 24 -9.03 -3.59 11.50
C VAL A 24 -8.24 -2.71 10.53
N LEU A 25 -8.79 -2.44 9.35
CA LEU A 25 -8.16 -1.56 8.38
C LEU A 25 -8.04 -0.13 8.90
N ALA A 26 -9.10 0.44 9.47
CA ALA A 26 -9.09 1.78 10.04
C ALA A 26 -8.04 1.90 11.16
N LEU A 27 -7.98 0.93 12.07
CA LEU A 27 -6.98 0.88 13.12
C LEU A 27 -5.56 0.79 12.55
N ALA A 28 -5.34 -0.07 11.56
CA ALA A 28 -4.05 -0.22 10.92
C ALA A 28 -3.59 1.06 10.23
N TRP A 29 -4.48 1.79 9.56
CA TRP A 29 -4.20 3.10 8.97
C TRP A 29 -3.82 4.14 10.03
N VAL A 30 -4.60 4.23 11.12
CA VAL A 30 -4.31 5.17 12.23
C VAL A 30 -2.96 4.86 12.85
N VAL A 31 -2.65 3.59 13.13
CA VAL A 31 -1.37 3.17 13.70
C VAL A 31 -0.23 3.47 12.73
N LEU A 32 -0.38 3.13 11.45
CA LEU A 32 0.66 3.33 10.45
C LEU A 32 0.99 4.82 10.25
N ILE A 33 -0.03 5.66 10.10
CA ILE A 33 0.13 7.10 9.98
C ILE A 33 0.68 7.67 11.28
N GLY A 34 0.16 7.26 12.43
CA GLY A 34 0.66 7.68 13.74
C GLY A 34 2.15 7.38 13.92
N VAL A 35 2.56 6.15 13.61
CA VAL A 35 3.99 5.75 13.66
C VAL A 35 4.83 6.58 12.69
N TYR A 36 4.34 6.82 11.47
CA TYR A 36 5.04 7.64 10.48
C TYR A 36 5.32 9.06 10.98
N TYR A 37 4.36 9.71 11.63
CA TYR A 37 4.54 11.07 12.16
C TYR A 37 5.26 11.11 13.52
N LEU A 38 5.20 10.04 14.32
CA LEU A 38 5.88 9.94 15.61
C LEU A 38 7.37 9.64 15.47
N VAL A 39 7.82 9.04 14.36
CA VAL A 39 9.25 8.82 14.11
C VAL A 39 9.90 10.16 13.79
N PRO A 40 10.74 10.73 14.70
CA PRO A 40 11.36 12.01 14.44
C PRO A 40 12.25 11.94 13.20
N ALA A 41 12.14 12.93 12.32
CA ALA A 41 13.02 13.05 11.14
C ALA A 41 14.53 13.04 11.53
N GLY A 42 14.86 13.47 12.75
CA GLY A 42 16.21 13.47 13.30
C GLY A 42 16.72 12.12 13.81
N LEU A 43 15.84 11.12 14.03
CA LEU A 43 16.25 9.73 14.28
C LEU A 43 16.73 9.03 12.98
N LEU A 44 16.41 9.60 11.83
CA LEU A 44 17.01 9.23 10.56
C LEU A 44 18.34 10.00 10.47
N PRO A 45 19.53 9.41 10.81
CA PRO A 45 20.77 10.16 10.92
C PRO A 45 21.08 10.86 9.60
N ALA A 46 21.08 12.19 9.64
CA ALA A 46 21.37 13.07 8.50
C ALA A 46 22.85 13.02 8.05
N ARG A 47 23.72 12.28 8.75
CA ARG A 47 25.18 12.37 8.60
C ARG A 47 25.89 11.11 8.10
N HIS A 48 25.21 10.17 7.45
CA HIS A 48 25.90 9.00 6.93
C HIS A 48 25.75 8.89 5.42
N THR A 49 26.91 8.64 4.77
CA THR A 49 27.15 8.36 3.35
C THR A 49 26.01 7.64 2.65
N GLY A 50 25.87 7.81 1.31
CA GLY A 50 24.82 7.20 0.49
C GLY A 50 24.56 5.71 0.74
N VAL A 51 25.54 4.98 1.30
CA VAL A 51 25.44 3.57 1.70
C VAL A 51 24.36 3.34 2.77
N SER A 52 24.21 4.23 3.75
CA SER A 52 23.19 4.09 4.83
C SER A 52 21.78 4.36 4.33
N ALA A 53 21.62 5.24 3.35
CA ALA A 53 20.33 5.48 2.70
C ALA A 53 19.89 4.26 1.89
N ILE A 54 20.82 3.63 1.15
CA ILE A 54 20.60 2.39 0.40
C ILE A 54 20.25 1.23 1.34
N PHE A 55 20.94 1.11 2.48
CA PHE A 55 20.66 0.04 3.45
C PHE A 55 19.26 0.17 4.06
N ARG A 56 18.80 1.40 4.37
CA ARG A 56 17.44 1.63 4.87
C ARG A 56 16.37 1.42 3.83
N LEU A 57 16.63 1.86 2.60
CA LEU A 57 15.78 1.55 1.45
C LEU A 57 15.63 0.04 1.32
N GLY A 58 16.75 -0.70 1.34
CA GLY A 58 16.76 -2.15 1.30
C GLY A 58 16.00 -2.79 2.45
N THR A 59 16.19 -2.31 3.69
CA THR A 59 15.47 -2.79 4.87
C THR A 59 13.97 -2.48 4.79
N GLY A 60 13.59 -1.27 4.35
CA GLY A 60 12.20 -0.88 4.16
C GLY A 60 11.51 -1.74 3.09
N ILE A 61 12.18 -1.95 1.96
CA ILE A 61 11.69 -2.83 0.88
C ILE A 61 11.60 -4.29 1.37
N ALA A 62 12.61 -4.78 2.08
CA ALA A 62 12.61 -6.15 2.60
C ALA A 62 11.45 -6.37 3.60
N LEU A 63 11.22 -5.42 4.50
CA LEU A 63 10.09 -5.45 5.43
C LEU A 63 8.75 -5.39 4.69
N PHE A 64 8.64 -4.53 3.68
CA PHE A 64 7.45 -4.44 2.82
C PHE A 64 7.18 -5.77 2.11
N VAL A 65 8.19 -6.37 1.48
CA VAL A 65 8.09 -7.67 0.81
C VAL A 65 7.74 -8.78 1.80
N ALA A 66 8.31 -8.77 3.01
CA ALA A 66 7.99 -9.74 4.06
C ALA A 66 6.52 -9.64 4.50
N ILE A 67 6.00 -8.42 4.66
CA ILE A 67 4.58 -8.18 4.99
C ILE A 67 3.69 -8.62 3.84
N LEU A 68 4.04 -8.30 2.58
CA LEU A 68 3.32 -8.78 1.39
C LEU A 68 3.26 -10.31 1.34
N ALA A 69 4.40 -10.98 1.54
CA ALA A 69 4.47 -12.44 1.52
C ALA A 69 3.67 -13.06 2.67
N ALA A 70 3.67 -12.45 3.85
CA ALA A 70 2.86 -12.88 4.98
C ALA A 70 1.36 -12.72 4.70
N GLN A 71 0.94 -11.61 4.08
CA GLN A 71 -0.45 -11.38 3.69
C GLN A 71 -0.89 -12.36 2.58
N ALA A 72 -0.06 -12.58 1.56
CA ALA A 72 -0.35 -13.55 0.50
C ALA A 72 -0.60 -14.96 1.05
N ARG A 73 0.24 -15.42 2.00
CA ARG A 73 0.04 -16.72 2.67
C ARG A 73 -1.26 -16.77 3.45
N ARG A 74 -1.66 -15.69 4.12
CA ARG A 74 -2.93 -15.61 4.86
C ARG A 74 -4.15 -15.65 3.96
N ILE A 75 -4.06 -15.11 2.73
CA ILE A 75 -5.15 -15.15 1.73
C ILE A 75 -5.38 -16.58 1.26
N VAL A 76 -4.31 -17.31 0.94
CA VAL A 76 -4.40 -18.69 0.41
C VAL A 76 -5.04 -19.65 1.41
N GLY A 77 -4.84 -19.45 2.72
CA GLY A 77 -5.42 -20.29 3.78
C GLY A 77 -6.74 -19.79 4.36
N ALA A 78 -7.36 -18.76 3.78
CA ALA A 78 -8.52 -18.12 4.39
C ALA A 78 -9.86 -18.78 4.03
N GLU A 79 -10.78 -18.84 4.99
CA GLU A 79 -12.15 -19.30 4.79
C GLU A 79 -12.94 -18.36 3.85
N LEU A 80 -12.60 -17.05 3.81
CA LEU A 80 -13.22 -16.02 3.00
C LEU A 80 -12.15 -15.26 2.20
N PRO A 81 -11.67 -15.81 1.08
CA PRO A 81 -10.55 -15.25 0.32
C PRO A 81 -10.84 -13.86 -0.26
N GLU A 82 -12.10 -13.55 -0.60
CA GLU A 82 -12.51 -12.24 -1.12
C GLU A 82 -12.29 -11.11 -0.09
N LEU A 83 -12.71 -11.31 1.17
CA LEU A 83 -12.49 -10.34 2.27
C LEU A 83 -11.01 -10.18 2.61
N ARG A 84 -10.26 -11.28 2.61
CA ARG A 84 -8.83 -11.25 2.88
C ARG A 84 -8.03 -10.53 1.80
N ALA A 85 -8.45 -10.63 0.55
CA ALA A 85 -7.82 -9.88 -0.53
C ALA A 85 -8.05 -8.36 -0.37
N ILE A 86 -9.25 -7.95 0.03
CA ILE A 86 -9.56 -6.54 0.33
C ILE A 86 -8.76 -6.03 1.54
N GLU A 87 -8.67 -6.83 2.62
CA GLU A 87 -7.83 -6.51 3.78
C GLU A 87 -6.36 -6.35 3.38
N ALA A 88 -5.83 -7.25 2.57
CA ALA A 88 -4.45 -7.21 2.13
C ALA A 88 -4.14 -5.96 1.30
N LEU A 89 -4.98 -5.63 0.32
CA LEU A 89 -4.82 -4.42 -0.49
C LEU A 89 -4.98 -3.16 0.35
N GLY A 90 -5.97 -3.13 1.24
CA GLY A 90 -6.21 -2.00 2.14
C GLY A 90 -5.05 -1.74 3.12
N LEU A 91 -4.20 -2.74 3.41
CA LEU A 91 -3.00 -2.61 4.23
C LEU A 91 -1.74 -2.31 3.40
N VAL A 92 -1.63 -2.96 2.25
CA VAL A 92 -0.45 -2.87 1.38
C VAL A 92 -0.27 -1.47 0.81
N ILE A 93 -1.35 -0.84 0.33
CA ILE A 93 -1.28 0.49 -0.29
C ILE A 93 -0.76 1.55 0.71
N PRO A 94 -1.35 1.75 1.91
CA PRO A 94 -0.85 2.76 2.84
C PRO A 94 0.56 2.44 3.35
N LEU A 95 0.88 1.17 3.57
CA LEU A 95 2.23 0.76 3.95
C LEU A 95 3.24 1.11 2.86
N PHE A 96 2.92 0.84 1.61
CA PHE A 96 3.72 1.19 0.45
C PHE A 96 3.98 2.70 0.37
N LEU A 97 2.93 3.52 0.52
CA LEU A 97 3.03 4.97 0.51
C LEU A 97 3.91 5.49 1.65
N VAL A 98 3.75 4.97 2.86
CA VAL A 98 4.57 5.36 4.03
C VAL A 98 6.03 4.96 3.85
N VAL A 99 6.31 3.78 3.28
CA VAL A 99 7.69 3.35 2.99
C VAL A 99 8.35 4.33 2.02
N PHE A 100 7.71 4.65 0.90
CA PHE A 100 8.29 5.60 -0.07
C PHE A 100 8.37 7.02 0.49
N ALA A 101 7.37 7.49 1.23
CA ALA A 101 7.43 8.78 1.93
C ALA A 101 8.62 8.86 2.89
N THR A 102 8.90 7.79 3.64
CA THR A 102 10.06 7.72 4.55
C THR A 102 11.38 7.76 3.77
N VAL A 103 11.44 7.09 2.62
CA VAL A 103 12.60 7.13 1.73
C VAL A 103 12.84 8.53 1.19
N TYR A 104 11.80 9.21 0.69
CA TYR A 104 11.89 10.57 0.18
C TYR A 104 12.31 11.57 1.25
N LEU A 105 11.73 11.46 2.43
CA LEU A 105 12.12 12.27 3.59
C LEU A 105 13.60 12.04 3.93
N SER A 106 14.06 10.80 3.95
CA SER A 106 15.45 10.46 4.24
C SER A 106 16.42 11.01 3.19
N LEU A 107 16.07 10.92 1.91
CA LEU A 107 16.86 11.48 0.81
C LEU A 107 16.94 13.02 0.89
N SER A 108 15.80 13.67 1.16
CA SER A 108 15.74 15.13 1.30
C SER A 108 16.58 15.63 2.47
N ASN A 109 16.61 14.88 3.60
CA ASN A 109 17.40 15.22 4.78
C ASN A 109 18.90 14.90 4.60
N ALA A 110 19.24 13.94 3.77
CA ALA A 110 20.63 13.55 3.52
C ALA A 110 21.40 14.57 2.67
N SER A 111 20.73 15.24 1.72
CA SER A 111 21.34 16.21 0.84
C SER A 111 20.35 17.30 0.41
N ALA A 112 20.70 18.54 0.69
CA ALA A 112 19.96 19.69 0.21
C ALA A 112 19.95 19.68 -1.34
N GLY A 113 18.80 20.04 -1.95
CA GLY A 113 18.66 20.06 -3.41
C GLY A 113 18.34 18.71 -4.06
N THR A 114 18.10 17.66 -3.28
CA THR A 114 17.63 16.36 -3.80
C THR A 114 16.26 16.45 -4.47
N PHE A 115 15.40 17.30 -3.93
CA PHE A 115 14.10 17.68 -4.50
C PHE A 115 14.03 19.18 -4.76
N SER A 116 12.99 19.64 -5.45
CA SER A 116 12.74 21.05 -5.72
C SER A 116 12.57 21.89 -4.46
N GLU A 117 12.17 21.26 -3.34
CA GLU A 117 12.08 21.87 -2.01
C GLU A 117 12.46 20.87 -0.93
N GLN A 118 12.73 21.38 0.29
CA GLN A 118 13.01 20.54 1.45
C GLN A 118 11.72 19.82 1.90
N LEU A 119 11.78 18.50 1.97
CA LEU A 119 10.63 17.69 2.37
C LEU A 119 10.55 17.58 3.91
N ASN A 120 9.34 17.74 4.44
CA ASN A 120 8.95 17.29 5.77
C ASN A 120 8.06 16.03 5.64
N HIS A 121 7.59 15.47 6.75
CA HIS A 121 6.73 14.28 6.73
C HIS A 121 5.50 14.44 5.82
N THR A 122 4.80 15.57 5.93
CA THR A 122 3.59 15.82 5.15
C THR A 122 3.90 15.97 3.66
N ARG A 123 4.94 16.71 3.29
CA ARG A 123 5.36 16.88 1.90
C ARG A 123 5.86 15.60 1.27
N ALA A 124 6.59 14.78 2.03
CA ALA A 124 7.07 13.49 1.55
C ALA A 124 5.92 12.51 1.32
N LEU A 125 4.95 12.45 2.23
CA LEU A 125 3.75 11.62 2.05
C LEU A 125 2.88 12.14 0.90
N TYR A 126 2.66 13.45 0.82
CA TYR A 126 1.96 14.09 -0.30
C TYR A 126 2.60 13.74 -1.64
N PHE A 127 3.93 13.84 -1.74
CA PHE A 127 4.66 13.48 -2.96
C PHE A 127 4.48 12.01 -3.31
N ALA A 128 4.62 11.09 -2.36
CA ALA A 128 4.38 9.67 -2.60
C ALA A 128 2.94 9.39 -3.08
N VAL A 129 1.94 10.08 -2.52
CA VAL A 129 0.53 9.95 -2.91
C VAL A 129 0.30 10.52 -4.32
N THR A 130 0.90 11.66 -4.68
CA THR A 130 0.72 12.26 -6.01
C THR A 130 1.31 11.39 -7.11
N ILE A 131 2.43 10.72 -6.84
CA ILE A 131 3.04 9.74 -7.76
C ILE A 131 2.12 8.52 -7.90
N PHE A 132 1.72 7.91 -6.77
CA PHE A 132 0.86 6.72 -6.76
C PHE A 132 -0.48 6.95 -7.47
N SER A 133 -1.10 8.10 -7.25
CA SER A 133 -2.37 8.47 -7.88
C SER A 133 -2.22 8.86 -9.36
N THR A 134 -1.00 8.86 -9.91
CA THR A 134 -0.67 9.27 -11.28
C THR A 134 -1.04 10.72 -11.61
N VAL A 135 -1.30 11.57 -10.61
CA VAL A 135 -1.65 12.99 -10.80
C VAL A 135 -0.40 13.82 -11.10
N GLY A 136 0.66 13.69 -10.28
CA GLY A 136 1.96 14.32 -10.51
C GLY A 136 1.88 15.82 -10.77
N PHE A 137 1.43 16.62 -9.81
CA PHE A 137 1.27 18.09 -9.98
C PHE A 137 2.55 18.82 -10.42
N GLY A 138 3.75 18.23 -10.17
CA GLY A 138 5.02 18.84 -10.57
C GLY A 138 5.52 19.96 -9.66
N ASP A 139 4.86 20.22 -8.56
CA ASP A 139 5.26 21.15 -7.50
C ASP A 139 6.48 20.64 -6.74
N ILE A 140 6.49 19.35 -6.43
CA ILE A 140 7.65 18.63 -5.88
C ILE A 140 8.24 17.75 -6.98
N THR A 141 9.54 17.93 -7.26
CA THR A 141 10.23 17.17 -8.31
C THR A 141 11.60 16.68 -7.84
N PRO A 142 12.01 15.43 -8.22
CA PRO A 142 13.34 14.93 -7.95
C PRO A 142 14.38 15.66 -8.83
N LYS A 143 15.46 16.15 -8.21
CA LYS A 143 16.53 16.89 -8.90
C LYS A 143 17.79 16.06 -9.13
N THR A 144 18.08 15.09 -8.25
CA THR A 144 19.24 14.21 -8.39
C THR A 144 18.88 12.90 -9.11
N ASP A 145 19.86 12.29 -9.75
CA ASP A 145 19.64 11.02 -10.47
C ASP A 145 19.20 9.89 -9.54
N LEU A 146 19.77 9.82 -8.33
CA LEU A 146 19.34 8.84 -7.32
C LEU A 146 17.86 9.00 -6.97
N ALA A 147 17.40 10.24 -6.74
CA ALA A 147 16.00 10.50 -6.44
C ALA A 147 15.10 10.13 -7.64
N ARG A 148 15.52 10.45 -8.87
CA ARG A 148 14.78 10.08 -10.08
C ARG A 148 14.66 8.56 -10.24
N ILE A 149 15.74 7.81 -9.99
CA ILE A 149 15.72 6.35 -10.05
C ILE A 149 14.72 5.79 -9.03
N ILE A 150 14.75 6.27 -7.79
CA ILE A 150 13.86 5.79 -6.73
C ILE A 150 12.40 6.12 -7.04
N VAL A 151 12.10 7.32 -7.54
CA VAL A 151 10.75 7.68 -8.00
C VAL A 151 10.30 6.80 -9.15
N SER A 152 11.18 6.51 -10.12
CA SER A 152 10.86 5.60 -11.23
C SER A 152 10.56 4.18 -10.75
N ILE A 153 11.30 3.68 -9.75
CA ILE A 153 11.00 2.39 -9.11
C ILE A 153 9.61 2.40 -8.47
N GLN A 154 9.26 3.48 -7.74
CA GLN A 154 7.90 3.60 -7.20
C GLN A 154 6.86 3.53 -8.32
N MET A 155 7.00 4.35 -9.37
CA MET A 155 6.06 4.38 -10.50
C MET A 155 5.85 3.00 -11.13
N LEU A 156 6.91 2.20 -11.30
CA LEU A 156 6.79 0.85 -11.84
C LEU A 156 6.06 -0.10 -10.88
N LEU A 157 6.33 0.02 -9.59
CA LEU A 157 5.62 -0.77 -8.57
C LEU A 157 4.15 -0.36 -8.44
N ASP A 158 3.83 0.94 -8.61
CA ASP A 158 2.46 1.46 -8.63
C ASP A 158 1.62 0.75 -9.71
N LEU A 159 2.18 0.58 -10.93
CA LEU A 159 1.51 -0.14 -12.01
C LEU A 159 1.18 -1.59 -11.64
N VAL A 160 2.09 -2.27 -10.93
CA VAL A 160 1.86 -3.64 -10.47
C VAL A 160 0.72 -3.68 -9.43
N ILE A 161 0.71 -2.75 -8.48
CA ILE A 161 -0.34 -2.67 -7.45
C ILE A 161 -1.69 -2.34 -8.09
N ILE A 162 -1.74 -1.34 -8.98
CA ILE A 162 -2.96 -0.95 -9.70
C ILE A 162 -3.48 -2.12 -10.53
N GLY A 163 -2.60 -2.82 -11.25
CA GLY A 163 -2.96 -4.02 -12.02
C GLY A 163 -3.55 -5.13 -11.15
N ALA A 164 -3.01 -5.35 -9.95
CA ALA A 164 -3.55 -6.31 -8.99
C ALA A 164 -4.96 -5.91 -8.50
N VAL A 165 -5.19 -4.62 -8.23
CA VAL A 165 -6.51 -4.08 -7.84
C VAL A 165 -7.52 -4.28 -8.96
N VAL A 166 -7.17 -3.92 -10.19
CA VAL A 166 -8.04 -4.08 -11.37
C VAL A 166 -8.41 -5.55 -11.57
N ARG A 167 -7.43 -6.46 -11.48
CA ARG A 167 -7.67 -7.91 -11.59
C ARG A 167 -8.64 -8.41 -10.52
N LEU A 168 -8.51 -7.94 -9.28
CA LEU A 168 -9.41 -8.30 -8.19
C LEU A 168 -10.85 -7.84 -8.47
N LEU A 169 -11.02 -6.60 -8.95
CA LEU A 169 -12.34 -6.04 -9.30
C LEU A 169 -12.99 -6.81 -10.45
N LEU A 170 -12.22 -7.16 -11.49
CA LEU A 170 -12.72 -7.94 -12.61
C LEU A 170 -13.17 -9.35 -12.18
N ASN A 171 -12.40 -10.01 -11.34
CA ASN A 171 -12.76 -11.31 -10.78
C ASN A 171 -14.07 -11.24 -9.95
N ALA A 172 -14.23 -10.19 -9.15
CA ALA A 172 -15.43 -9.96 -8.35
C ALA A 172 -16.67 -9.70 -9.26
N ALA A 173 -16.50 -8.91 -10.33
CA ALA A 173 -17.56 -8.62 -11.30
C ALA A 173 -18.00 -9.89 -12.04
N GLN A 174 -17.05 -10.72 -12.51
CA GLN A 174 -17.35 -11.99 -13.19
C GLN A 174 -18.10 -12.96 -12.28
N ALA A 175 -17.71 -13.06 -11.01
CA ALA A 175 -18.43 -13.87 -10.03
C ALA A 175 -19.87 -13.38 -9.79
N GLY A 176 -20.10 -12.07 -9.85
CA GLY A 176 -21.45 -11.47 -9.77
C GLY A 176 -22.33 -11.82 -10.98
N LEU A 177 -21.78 -11.71 -12.18
CA LEU A 177 -22.50 -12.02 -13.43
C LEU A 177 -22.84 -13.51 -13.54
N ALA A 178 -21.95 -14.41 -13.14
CA ALA A 178 -22.23 -15.85 -13.13
C ALA A 178 -23.43 -16.18 -12.23
N ARG A 179 -23.53 -15.55 -11.05
CA ARG A 179 -24.68 -15.74 -10.14
C ARG A 179 -25.98 -15.23 -10.71
N ALA A 180 -25.98 -14.10 -11.41
CA ALA A 180 -27.17 -13.54 -12.04
C ALA A 180 -27.71 -14.48 -13.15
N ARG A 181 -26.82 -15.12 -13.90
CA ARG A 181 -27.20 -16.12 -14.93
C ARG A 181 -27.82 -17.39 -14.31
N ASP A 182 -27.23 -17.92 -13.25
CA ASP A 182 -27.73 -19.12 -12.58
C ASP A 182 -29.14 -18.89 -11.95
N SER A 183 -29.42 -17.69 -11.47
CA SER A 183 -30.73 -17.34 -10.92
C SER A 183 -31.79 -17.20 -12.00
N SER A 184 -31.45 -16.73 -13.22
CA SER A 184 -32.36 -16.56 -14.32
C SER A 184 -32.72 -17.89 -15.02
N VAL A 185 -31.90 -18.93 -14.86
CA VAL A 185 -32.15 -20.27 -15.43
C VAL A 185 -33.05 -21.11 -14.50
N ARG A 186 -33.13 -20.75 -13.22
CA ARG A 186 -33.95 -21.47 -12.22
C ARG A 186 -35.35 -20.88 -11.99
N SER A 187 -35.67 -19.74 -12.59
CA SER A 187 -37.01 -19.12 -12.62
C SER A 187 -37.77 -19.49 -13.88
#